data_7c5c10b05d2f97776e8c2e89978ceadc
#
_entry.id   7c5c10b05d2f97776e8c2e89978ceadc
#
_cell.length_a   1.000
_cell.length_b   1.000
_cell.length_c   1.000
_cell.angle_alpha   90.00
_cell.angle_beta   90.00
_cell.angle_gamma   90.00
#
_symmetry.space_group_name_H-M   'P 1'
#
loop_
_entity.id
_entity.type
_entity.pdbx_description
1 polymer ?
#
loop_
_entity_poly.entity_id
_entity_poly.type
_entity_poly.pdbx_seq_one_letter_code
_entity_poly.pdbx_strand_id
1 'polypeptide(L)'
;MTNSDLWKAPDLVPSIQYSDLLRTIEWFERVFCFHERVEARLTWPGGGRAWIEAGSALFNINVAGETGQQDASRIVQGVKMKVYVDDVDQHFSHAKAEGAKIISDPEDGFWGGRIYRVLDHEGHQWEISQRGRDLAADRWRLPPGVTRGVPK
;
A
#
# COMPACT_ATOMS: atom_id res chain seq x y z
N MET A 1 5.66 -21.70 -14.28
CA MET A 1 4.70 -20.56 -14.32
C MET A 1 4.40 -20.25 -15.78
N THR A 2 3.15 -20.38 -16.20
CA THR A 2 2.75 -20.03 -17.56
C THR A 2 2.51 -18.53 -17.67
N ASN A 3 2.52 -17.98 -18.90
CA ASN A 3 2.20 -16.56 -19.11
C ASN A 3 0.82 -16.15 -18.52
N SER A 4 -0.11 -17.10 -18.45
CA SER A 4 -1.43 -16.85 -17.85
C SER A 4 -1.36 -16.67 -16.34
N ASP A 5 -0.37 -17.25 -15.67
CA ASP A 5 -0.22 -17.12 -14.22
C ASP A 5 0.34 -15.75 -13.81
N LEU A 6 1.13 -15.14 -14.70
CA LEU A 6 1.67 -13.80 -14.49
C LEU A 6 0.58 -12.72 -14.49
N TRP A 7 -0.58 -13.02 -15.07
CA TRP A 7 -1.66 -12.08 -15.25
C TRP A 7 -2.84 -12.31 -14.29
N LYS A 8 -2.71 -13.29 -13.39
CA LYS A 8 -3.72 -13.46 -12.35
C LYS A 8 -3.69 -12.26 -11.42
N ALA A 9 -4.71 -11.44 -11.54
CA ALA A 9 -4.94 -10.34 -10.62
C ALA A 9 -5.97 -10.78 -9.57
N PRO A 10 -5.91 -10.26 -8.34
CA PRO A 10 -7.01 -10.38 -7.39
C PRO A 10 -8.26 -9.66 -7.95
N ASP A 11 -9.42 -9.97 -7.38
CA ASP A 11 -10.69 -9.39 -7.84
C ASP A 11 -10.73 -7.86 -7.70
N LEU A 12 -9.98 -7.32 -6.76
CA LEU A 12 -9.84 -5.89 -6.56
C LEU A 12 -8.38 -5.48 -6.71
N VAL A 13 -8.12 -4.53 -7.60
CA VAL A 13 -6.79 -3.95 -7.80
C VAL A 13 -6.91 -2.43 -7.68
N PRO A 14 -6.41 -1.84 -6.58
CA PRO A 14 -6.34 -0.38 -6.48
C PRO A 14 -5.46 0.22 -7.57
N SER A 15 -5.85 1.37 -8.07
CA SER A 15 -5.10 2.13 -9.06
C SER A 15 -4.81 3.50 -8.49
N ILE A 16 -3.54 3.81 -8.26
CA ILE A 16 -3.13 5.01 -7.54
C ILE A 16 -2.38 5.93 -8.51
N GLN A 17 -2.76 7.21 -8.49
CA GLN A 17 -2.15 8.21 -9.36
C GLN A 17 -0.86 8.75 -8.75
N TYR A 18 0.17 8.84 -9.58
CA TYR A 18 1.47 9.39 -9.23
C TYR A 18 1.96 10.33 -10.33
N SER A 19 2.98 11.12 -10.04
CA SER A 19 3.51 12.11 -10.98
C SER A 19 4.69 11.61 -11.81
N ASP A 20 5.41 10.59 -11.35
CA ASP A 20 6.61 10.08 -12.02
C ASP A 20 6.67 8.55 -11.86
N LEU A 21 6.61 7.84 -12.99
CA LEU A 21 6.51 6.39 -12.99
C LEU A 21 7.76 5.70 -12.44
N LEU A 22 8.92 6.01 -12.99
CA LEU A 22 10.15 5.30 -12.62
C LEU A 22 10.59 5.62 -11.19
N ARG A 23 10.44 6.87 -10.80
CA ARG A 23 10.73 7.30 -9.43
C ARG A 23 9.82 6.61 -8.42
N THR A 24 8.56 6.45 -8.75
CA THR A 24 7.58 5.79 -7.88
C THR A 24 7.89 4.30 -7.75
N ILE A 25 8.18 3.62 -8.86
CA ILE A 25 8.57 2.21 -8.82
C ILE A 25 9.82 2.02 -7.94
N GLU A 26 10.84 2.83 -8.17
CA GLU A 26 12.09 2.76 -7.39
C GLU A 26 11.81 2.98 -5.89
N TRP A 27 10.95 3.94 -5.56
CA TRP A 27 10.62 4.24 -4.17
C TRP A 27 9.95 3.04 -3.48
N PHE A 28 8.96 2.42 -4.10
CA PHE A 28 8.27 1.26 -3.52
C PHE A 28 9.18 0.05 -3.37
N GLU A 29 10.07 -0.17 -4.33
CA GLU A 29 11.03 -1.27 -4.25
C GLU A 29 12.05 -1.04 -3.14
N ARG A 30 12.59 0.15 -3.04
CA ARG A 30 13.63 0.50 -2.07
C ARG A 30 13.07 0.64 -0.65
N VAL A 31 11.95 1.34 -0.48
CA VAL A 31 11.44 1.73 0.85
C VAL A 31 10.53 0.66 1.44
N PHE A 32 9.58 0.15 0.65
CA PHE A 32 8.61 -0.84 1.13
C PHE A 32 8.97 -2.28 0.76
N CYS A 33 10.01 -2.48 -0.02
CA CYS A 33 10.45 -3.81 -0.51
C CYS A 33 9.35 -4.51 -1.31
N PHE A 34 8.55 -3.75 -2.04
CA PHE A 34 7.58 -4.28 -2.98
C PHE A 34 8.29 -4.67 -4.29
N HIS A 35 7.60 -5.39 -5.16
CA HIS A 35 8.16 -5.86 -6.43
C HIS A 35 7.30 -5.45 -7.61
N GLU A 36 7.93 -4.92 -8.63
CA GLU A 36 7.24 -4.61 -9.87
C GLU A 36 7.15 -5.86 -10.76
N ARG A 37 6.00 -6.02 -11.43
CA ARG A 37 5.87 -6.92 -12.58
C ARG A 37 6.35 -6.19 -13.83
N VAL A 38 7.65 -6.22 -14.07
CA VAL A 38 8.31 -5.40 -15.11
C VAL A 38 7.74 -5.67 -16.49
N GLU A 39 7.44 -6.91 -16.80
CA GLU A 39 6.90 -7.32 -18.10
C GLU A 39 5.51 -6.74 -18.39
N ALA A 40 4.82 -6.24 -17.37
CA ALA A 40 3.51 -5.61 -17.51
C ALA A 40 3.57 -4.08 -17.56
N ARG A 41 4.77 -3.50 -17.48
CA ARG A 41 4.92 -2.05 -17.52
C ARG A 41 4.57 -1.50 -18.89
N LEU A 42 3.73 -0.49 -18.91
CA LEU A 42 3.39 0.25 -20.11
C LEU A 42 3.89 1.69 -19.96
N THR A 43 4.41 2.24 -21.05
CA THR A 43 4.84 3.64 -21.09
C THR A 43 4.25 4.35 -22.30
N TRP A 44 3.94 5.61 -22.13
CA TRP A 44 3.52 6.51 -23.20
C TRP A 44 4.15 7.88 -22.95
N PRO A 45 4.06 8.82 -23.91
CA PRO A 45 4.71 10.12 -23.73
C PRO A 45 4.26 10.80 -22.43
N GLY A 46 5.22 11.03 -21.53
CA GLY A 46 5.01 11.69 -20.24
C GLY A 46 4.39 10.84 -19.15
N GLY A 47 4.00 9.59 -19.43
CA GLY A 47 3.32 8.79 -18.44
C GLY A 47 3.52 7.28 -18.57
N GLY A 48 2.67 6.53 -17.87
CA GLY A 48 2.74 5.09 -17.92
C GLY A 48 1.93 4.41 -16.82
N ARG A 49 2.00 3.10 -16.81
CA ARG A 49 1.37 2.24 -15.80
C ARG A 49 2.32 1.13 -15.40
N ALA A 50 2.40 0.87 -14.10
CA ALA A 50 3.12 -0.26 -13.56
C ALA A 50 2.24 -1.08 -12.64
N TRP A 51 2.59 -2.34 -12.47
CA TRP A 51 1.92 -3.28 -11.55
C TRP A 51 2.88 -3.63 -10.44
N ILE A 52 2.47 -3.38 -9.20
CA ILE A 52 3.31 -3.56 -8.02
C ILE A 52 2.72 -4.65 -7.13
N GLU A 53 3.54 -5.62 -6.79
CA GLU A 53 3.20 -6.68 -5.85
C GLU A 53 3.56 -6.25 -4.43
N ALA A 54 2.59 -6.32 -3.53
CA ALA A 54 2.76 -6.10 -2.09
C ALA A 54 2.36 -7.39 -1.37
N GLY A 55 3.29 -8.34 -1.27
CA GLY A 55 2.98 -9.69 -0.82
C GLY A 55 2.04 -10.39 -1.80
N SER A 56 0.87 -10.81 -1.34
CA SER A 56 -0.17 -11.41 -2.18
C SER A 56 -1.09 -10.37 -2.83
N ALA A 57 -0.97 -9.11 -2.45
CA ALA A 57 -1.76 -8.02 -3.00
C ALA A 57 -1.09 -7.44 -4.24
N LEU A 58 -1.87 -6.73 -5.03
CA LEU A 58 -1.44 -6.12 -6.27
C LEU A 58 -2.10 -4.75 -6.41
N PHE A 59 -1.35 -3.75 -6.85
CA PHE A 59 -1.91 -2.44 -7.17
C PHE A 59 -1.21 -1.84 -8.40
N ASN A 60 -1.87 -0.86 -9.02
CA ASN A 60 -1.34 -0.15 -10.16
C ASN A 60 -0.80 1.22 -9.75
N ILE A 61 0.36 1.55 -10.29
CA ILE A 61 0.82 2.94 -10.38
C ILE A 61 0.38 3.47 -11.73
N ASN A 62 -0.31 4.62 -11.74
CA ASN A 62 -0.71 5.30 -12.96
C ASN A 62 -0.12 6.71 -13.01
N VAL A 63 0.48 7.04 -14.13
CA VAL A 63 0.94 8.39 -14.43
C VAL A 63 0.28 8.82 -15.73
N ALA A 64 -0.50 9.89 -15.70
CA ALA A 64 -1.45 10.24 -16.77
C ALA A 64 -0.79 10.59 -18.11
N GLY A 65 0.40 11.19 -18.10
CA GLY A 65 1.08 11.61 -19.32
C GLY A 65 0.62 12.96 -19.84
N GLU A 66 1.12 13.33 -21.03
CA GLU A 66 0.89 14.66 -21.61
C GLU A 66 -0.60 14.91 -21.94
N THR A 67 -1.33 13.86 -22.28
CA THR A 67 -2.76 13.95 -22.57
C THR A 67 -3.64 13.64 -21.38
N GLY A 68 -3.01 13.37 -20.24
CA GLY A 68 -3.71 13.00 -19.01
C GLY A 68 -4.49 14.18 -18.44
N GLN A 69 -5.69 13.89 -18.01
CA GLN A 69 -6.60 14.91 -17.49
C GLN A 69 -6.66 14.94 -15.97
N GLN A 70 -5.86 14.10 -15.31
CA GLN A 70 -5.93 13.98 -13.87
C GLN A 70 -4.68 14.56 -13.22
N ASP A 71 -4.91 15.48 -12.31
CA ASP A 71 -3.89 15.99 -11.41
C ASP A 71 -3.76 15.04 -10.22
N ALA A 72 -2.59 14.41 -10.06
CA ALA A 72 -2.32 13.46 -8.98
C ALA A 72 -2.59 14.07 -7.60
N SER A 73 -2.36 15.37 -7.44
CA SER A 73 -2.57 16.06 -6.15
C SER A 73 -4.02 16.05 -5.68
N ARG A 74 -4.98 15.83 -6.58
CA ARG A 74 -6.41 15.83 -6.23
C ARG A 74 -6.90 14.51 -5.65
N ILE A 75 -6.10 13.45 -5.71
CA ILE A 75 -6.58 12.08 -5.50
C ILE A 75 -6.16 11.51 -4.15
N VAL A 76 -5.29 12.21 -3.45
CA VAL A 76 -4.69 11.73 -2.19
C VAL A 76 -5.68 11.69 -1.04
N GLN A 77 -6.75 12.49 -1.09
CA GLN A 77 -7.69 12.63 0.02
C GLN A 77 -8.75 11.52 0.01
N GLY A 78 -8.95 10.91 1.15
CA GLY A 78 -10.06 9.97 1.39
C GLY A 78 -9.70 8.50 1.23
N VAL A 79 -8.51 8.15 0.72
CA VAL A 79 -8.12 6.74 0.55
C VAL A 79 -6.82 6.47 1.29
N LYS A 80 -6.82 5.40 2.07
CA LYS A 80 -5.61 4.86 2.69
C LYS A 80 -5.43 3.42 2.22
N MET A 81 -4.17 3.02 2.05
CA MET A 81 -3.83 1.65 1.70
C MET A 81 -3.39 0.93 2.96
N LYS A 82 -3.98 -0.22 3.23
CA LYS A 82 -3.56 -1.10 4.31
C LYS A 82 -2.91 -2.34 3.70
N VAL A 83 -1.71 -2.65 4.15
CA VAL A 83 -0.94 -3.78 3.66
C VAL A 83 -0.42 -4.61 4.83
N TYR A 84 -0.44 -5.93 4.69
CA TYR A 84 0.10 -6.84 5.70
C TYR A 84 1.50 -7.29 5.31
N VAL A 85 2.41 -7.25 6.29
CA VAL A 85 3.79 -7.72 6.15
C VAL A 85 4.09 -8.76 7.25
N ASP A 86 5.14 -9.53 7.06
CA ASP A 86 5.47 -10.59 8.00
C ASP A 86 6.07 -10.06 9.31
N ASP A 87 6.83 -8.97 9.24
CA ASP A 87 7.47 -8.36 10.42
C ASP A 87 7.34 -6.83 10.32
N VAL A 88 6.37 -6.27 11.02
CA VAL A 88 6.05 -4.84 10.95
C VAL A 88 7.17 -3.98 11.54
N ASP A 89 7.83 -4.44 12.60
CA ASP A 89 8.91 -3.67 13.23
C ASP A 89 10.14 -3.59 12.32
N GLN A 90 10.48 -4.69 11.66
CA GLN A 90 11.56 -4.71 10.68
C GLN A 90 11.24 -3.83 9.48
N HIS A 91 10.02 -3.91 8.97
CA HIS A 91 9.55 -3.07 7.86
C HIS A 91 9.63 -1.59 8.22
N PHE A 92 9.18 -1.23 9.42
CA PHE A 92 9.28 0.14 9.95
C PHE A 92 10.73 0.63 10.01
N SER A 93 11.62 -0.17 10.60
CA SER A 93 13.02 0.21 10.74
C SER A 93 13.69 0.44 9.39
N HIS A 94 13.39 -0.43 8.42
CA HIS A 94 13.91 -0.30 7.05
C HIS A 94 13.36 0.95 6.37
N ALA A 95 12.05 1.14 6.39
CA ALA A 95 11.41 2.29 5.76
C ALA A 95 11.90 3.62 6.35
N LYS A 96 12.05 3.67 7.68
CA LYS A 96 12.58 4.84 8.38
C LYS A 96 14.03 5.12 7.97
N ALA A 97 14.86 4.09 7.91
CA ALA A 97 16.26 4.22 7.49
C ALA A 97 16.38 4.72 6.06
N GLU A 98 15.46 4.34 5.19
CA GLU A 98 15.39 4.79 3.79
C GLU A 98 14.76 6.18 3.64
N GLY A 99 14.40 6.84 4.73
CA GLY A 99 13.92 8.22 4.71
C GLY A 99 12.41 8.39 4.53
N ALA A 100 11.62 7.33 4.71
CA ALA A 100 10.16 7.45 4.63
C ALA A 100 9.62 8.37 5.72
N LYS A 101 8.58 9.10 5.38
CA LYS A 101 7.93 10.03 6.31
C LYS A 101 6.96 9.26 7.21
N ILE A 102 7.41 8.94 8.42
CA ILE A 102 6.63 8.19 9.40
C ILE A 102 5.56 9.08 10.04
N ILE A 103 4.31 8.61 10.07
CA ILE A 103 3.21 9.29 10.76
C ILE A 103 3.13 8.81 12.21
N SER A 104 3.20 7.49 12.42
CA SER A 104 3.18 6.90 13.76
C SER A 104 4.06 5.66 13.80
N ASP A 105 4.73 5.46 14.93
CA ASP A 105 5.56 4.29 15.18
C ASP A 105 4.70 3.02 15.37
N PRO A 106 5.29 1.82 15.25
CA PRO A 106 4.53 0.59 15.49
C PRO A 106 3.88 0.56 16.87
N GLU A 107 2.61 0.21 16.90
CA GLU A 107 1.83 0.10 18.13
C GLU A 107 0.82 -1.03 18.01
N ASP A 108 0.46 -1.61 19.16
CA ASP A 108 -0.56 -2.64 19.23
C ASP A 108 -1.94 -2.00 19.30
N GLY A 109 -2.89 -2.54 18.52
CA GLY A 109 -4.26 -2.08 18.51
C GLY A 109 -5.18 -2.99 19.32
N PHE A 110 -6.38 -2.48 19.62
CA PHE A 110 -7.39 -3.21 20.40
C PHE A 110 -7.84 -4.52 19.73
N TRP A 111 -7.68 -4.61 18.41
CA TRP A 111 -8.02 -5.82 17.64
C TRP A 111 -6.93 -6.88 17.64
N GLY A 112 -5.84 -6.67 18.40
CA GLY A 112 -4.70 -7.58 18.48
C GLY A 112 -3.63 -7.33 17.43
N GLY A 113 -3.91 -6.50 16.44
CA GLY A 113 -2.96 -6.17 15.38
C GLY A 113 -1.84 -5.25 15.85
N ARG A 114 -0.77 -5.20 15.06
CA ARG A 114 0.32 -4.25 15.26
C ARG A 114 0.55 -3.52 13.96
N ILE A 115 0.54 -2.19 14.03
CA ILE A 115 0.58 -1.33 12.84
C ILE A 115 1.52 -0.15 13.03
N TYR A 116 2.02 0.38 11.91
CA TYR A 116 2.55 1.75 11.85
C TYR A 116 1.98 2.45 10.62
N ARG A 117 2.04 3.78 10.62
CA ARG A 117 1.52 4.61 9.54
C ARG A 117 2.62 5.45 8.93
N VAL A 118 2.59 5.57 7.61
CA VAL A 118 3.66 6.18 6.83
C VAL A 118 3.07 6.83 5.58
N LEU A 119 3.68 7.92 5.13
CA LEU A 119 3.36 8.52 3.83
C LEU A 119 4.34 8.01 2.78
N ASP A 120 3.85 7.79 1.57
CA ASP A 120 4.76 7.59 0.45
C ASP A 120 5.33 8.94 -0.04
N HIS A 121 6.21 8.90 -1.03
CA HIS A 121 6.92 10.09 -1.52
C HIS A 121 6.02 11.16 -2.13
N GLU A 122 4.76 10.82 -2.45
CA GLU A 122 3.78 11.79 -2.96
C GLU A 122 2.64 12.06 -1.99
N GLY A 123 2.74 11.56 -0.75
CA GLY A 123 1.82 11.90 0.32
C GLY A 123 0.61 10.99 0.48
N HIS A 124 0.54 9.87 -0.25
CA HIS A 124 -0.50 8.86 0.02
C HIS A 124 -0.21 8.16 1.34
N GLN A 125 -1.25 7.92 2.12
CA GLN A 125 -1.10 7.30 3.43
C GLN A 125 -1.18 5.78 3.34
N TRP A 126 -0.21 5.12 3.97
CA TRP A 126 -0.14 3.68 4.09
C TRP A 126 -0.19 3.25 5.54
N GLU A 127 -0.95 2.21 5.81
CA GLU A 127 -1.00 1.56 7.11
C GLU A 127 -0.39 0.17 6.94
N ILE A 128 0.74 -0.05 7.59
CA ILE A 128 1.50 -1.31 7.49
C ILE A 128 1.19 -2.14 8.72
N SER A 129 0.67 -3.34 8.52
CA SER A 129 0.14 -4.21 9.57
C SER A 129 0.89 -5.53 9.64
N GLN A 130 1.01 -6.07 10.84
CA GLN A 130 1.63 -7.38 11.08
C GLN A 130 0.67 -8.50 10.71
N ARG A 131 1.12 -9.39 9.80
CA ARG A 131 0.34 -10.56 9.41
C ARG A 131 0.16 -11.51 10.59
N GLY A 132 -1.06 -12.05 10.73
CA GLY A 132 -1.34 -13.12 11.70
C GLY A 132 -1.61 -12.66 13.12
N ARG A 133 -1.64 -11.36 13.39
CA ARG A 133 -1.90 -10.85 14.73
C ARG A 133 -3.36 -10.48 14.99
N ASP A 134 -4.11 -10.16 13.95
CA ASP A 134 -5.49 -9.71 14.09
C ASP A 134 -6.34 -10.79 14.77
N LEU A 135 -7.09 -10.41 15.78
CA LEU A 135 -7.99 -11.29 16.52
C LEU A 135 -9.37 -11.31 15.87
N ALA A 136 -10.10 -12.39 16.10
CA ALA A 136 -11.53 -12.41 15.78
C ALA A 136 -12.26 -11.32 16.58
N ALA A 137 -13.33 -10.77 16.00
CA ALA A 137 -13.99 -9.59 16.55
C ALA A 137 -14.53 -9.78 17.99
N ASP A 138 -14.92 -10.99 18.35
CA ASP A 138 -15.40 -11.32 19.70
C ASP A 138 -14.31 -11.28 20.77
N ARG A 139 -13.04 -11.23 20.34
CA ARG A 139 -11.88 -11.15 21.23
C ARG A 139 -11.26 -9.76 21.30
N TRP A 140 -11.85 -8.78 20.63
CA TRP A 140 -11.34 -7.40 20.66
C TRP A 140 -11.56 -6.76 22.03
N ARG A 141 -10.60 -5.97 22.47
CA ARG A 141 -10.69 -5.16 23.69
C ARG A 141 -11.08 -3.74 23.30
N LEU A 142 -12.40 -3.51 23.18
CA LEU A 142 -12.92 -2.26 22.65
C LEU A 142 -12.57 -1.08 23.56
N PRO A 143 -12.08 0.03 22.99
CA PRO A 143 -11.91 1.27 23.75
C PRO A 143 -13.25 1.84 24.21
N PRO A 144 -13.26 2.73 25.22
CA PRO A 144 -14.48 3.42 25.65
C PRO A 144 -15.16 4.11 24.46
N GLY A 145 -16.48 3.96 24.36
CA GLY A 145 -17.28 4.55 23.30
C GLY A 145 -17.27 3.84 21.96
N VAL A 146 -16.48 2.78 21.82
CA VAL A 146 -16.43 1.97 20.60
C VAL A 146 -17.31 0.73 20.79
N THR A 147 -18.17 0.45 19.82
CA THR A 147 -19.07 -0.72 19.86
C THR A 147 -18.87 -1.57 18.61
N ARG A 148 -19.10 -2.87 18.74
CA ARG A 148 -19.11 -3.80 17.61
C ARG A 148 -20.49 -3.86 16.97
N GLY A 149 -20.50 -4.22 15.68
CA GLY A 149 -21.73 -4.66 15.03
C GLY A 149 -22.22 -5.98 15.63
N VAL A 150 -23.54 -6.16 15.63
CA VAL A 150 -24.18 -7.40 16.06
C VAL A 150 -24.66 -8.15 14.83
N PRO A 151 -24.33 -9.46 14.67
CA PRO A 151 -24.84 -10.25 13.54
C PRO A 151 -26.36 -10.23 13.48
N LYS A 152 -26.88 -10.12 12.27
CA LYS A 152 -28.35 -10.19 12.02
C LYS A 152 -28.84 -11.60 12.10
#